data_9b6b798ef0d87e1f9ec2c020c178f5d7
#
_entry.id   9b6b798ef0d87e1f9ec2c020c178f5d7
#
_cell.length_a   1.000
_cell.length_b   1.000
_cell.length_c   1.000
_cell.angle_alpha   90.00
_cell.angle_beta   90.00
_cell.angle_gamma   90.00
#
_symmetry.space_group_name_H-M   'P 1'
#
loop_
_entity.id
_entity.type
_entity.pdbx_description
1 polymer ?
#
loop_
_entity_poly.entity_id
_entity_poly.type
_entity_poly.pdbx_seq_one_letter_code
_entity_poly.pdbx_strand_id
1 'polypeptide(L)'
;MSNINLYQGDCLEIMKEIKDKSIDMILCDLPYGTTKCKWDVVIPFDKLWEQYNRIIKDNGAILLFGQEPFSSLLRLSNLDNYKYDIYWEKERLTNINQVKNRVGKTVETISVFYKKQCTYNPQMTKYDGKPRTNKVKDGTLGKLTDEQEKKVIEYKDTGWRYPTQVWKFQRDCLTSNLHPTQKPLLLCEELIKTFSNEGDIVLDNCMGSGTTGVACKNLNRNFIGIELDENYFNIAKERIDKA
;
A
#
# COMPACT_ATOMS: atom_id res chain seq x y z
N MET A 1 -21.66 -0.25 10.31
CA MET A 1 -21.18 -1.49 9.64
C MET A 1 -20.59 -1.09 8.30
N SER A 2 -19.41 -1.61 7.95
CA SER A 2 -18.78 -1.39 6.65
C SER A 2 -19.59 -2.06 5.54
N ASN A 3 -19.72 -1.37 4.41
CA ASN A 3 -20.32 -1.94 3.21
C ASN A 3 -19.24 -2.66 2.40
N ILE A 4 -19.45 -3.96 2.13
CA ILE A 4 -18.50 -4.82 1.43
C ILE A 4 -19.13 -5.28 0.12
N ASN A 5 -18.52 -4.90 -1.00
CA ASN A 5 -18.98 -5.29 -2.34
C ASN A 5 -17.88 -6.12 -3.02
N LEU A 6 -18.20 -7.33 -3.41
CA LEU A 6 -17.25 -8.25 -4.04
C LEU A 6 -17.75 -8.61 -5.44
N TYR A 7 -16.85 -8.57 -6.42
CA TYR A 7 -17.15 -8.84 -7.83
C TYR A 7 -16.18 -9.88 -8.38
N GLN A 8 -16.69 -10.88 -9.07
CA GLN A 8 -15.92 -11.89 -9.76
C GLN A 8 -15.84 -11.54 -11.25
N GLY A 9 -14.63 -11.38 -11.79
CA GLY A 9 -14.41 -11.11 -13.21
C GLY A 9 -13.20 -10.23 -13.51
N ASP A 10 -13.09 -9.79 -14.76
CA ASP A 10 -12.02 -8.90 -15.22
C ASP A 10 -12.12 -7.53 -14.57
N CYS A 11 -11.06 -7.10 -13.90
CA CYS A 11 -11.07 -5.84 -13.15
C CYS A 11 -11.19 -4.61 -14.06
N LEU A 12 -10.67 -4.64 -15.29
CA LEU A 12 -10.81 -3.52 -16.22
C LEU A 12 -12.26 -3.34 -16.70
N GLU A 13 -13.01 -4.44 -16.84
CA GLU A 13 -14.42 -4.37 -17.18
C GLU A 13 -15.28 -3.92 -15.99
N ILE A 14 -15.07 -4.54 -14.82
CA ILE A 14 -15.84 -4.21 -13.61
C ILE A 14 -15.60 -2.78 -13.16
N MET A 15 -14.35 -2.30 -13.23
CA MET A 15 -14.05 -0.92 -12.86
C MET A 15 -14.81 0.13 -13.68
N LYS A 16 -15.24 -0.17 -14.93
CA LYS A 16 -16.05 0.75 -15.74
C LYS A 16 -17.38 1.11 -15.07
N GLU A 17 -17.95 0.19 -14.27
CA GLU A 17 -19.19 0.39 -13.54
C GLU A 17 -19.01 1.17 -12.23
N ILE A 18 -17.78 1.35 -11.76
CA ILE A 18 -17.51 2.14 -10.56
C ILE A 18 -17.65 3.62 -10.89
N LYS A 19 -18.41 4.33 -10.05
CA LYS A 19 -18.68 5.76 -10.19
C LYS A 19 -17.37 6.58 -10.14
N ASP A 20 -17.28 7.60 -11.00
CA ASP A 20 -16.17 8.54 -11.01
C ASP A 20 -15.98 9.20 -9.66
N LYS A 21 -14.71 9.39 -9.25
CA LYS A 21 -14.35 10.10 -8.02
C LYS A 21 -15.04 9.57 -6.76
N SER A 22 -15.29 8.25 -6.71
CA SER A 22 -15.94 7.61 -5.56
C SER A 22 -14.97 6.88 -4.61
N ILE A 23 -13.79 6.50 -5.07
CA ILE A 23 -12.82 5.71 -4.31
C ILE A 23 -11.88 6.64 -3.52
N ASP A 24 -11.71 6.38 -2.23
CA ASP A 24 -10.81 7.12 -1.35
C ASP A 24 -9.39 6.58 -1.37
N MET A 25 -9.25 5.26 -1.47
CA MET A 25 -7.96 4.57 -1.49
C MET A 25 -8.00 3.36 -2.41
N ILE A 26 -6.92 3.14 -3.15
CA ILE A 26 -6.65 1.87 -3.84
C ILE A 26 -5.47 1.22 -3.14
N LEU A 27 -5.63 -0.04 -2.70
CA LEU A 27 -4.56 -0.87 -2.14
C LEU A 27 -4.59 -2.22 -2.86
N CYS A 28 -3.60 -2.46 -3.70
CA CYS A 28 -3.64 -3.62 -4.58
C CYS A 28 -2.26 -4.29 -4.76
N ASP A 29 -2.27 -5.62 -4.80
CA ASP A 29 -1.15 -6.46 -5.19
C ASP A 29 -1.38 -6.95 -6.63
N LEU A 30 -0.96 -6.13 -7.60
CA LEU A 30 -1.12 -6.43 -9.02
C LEU A 30 -0.35 -7.70 -9.43
N PRO A 31 -0.75 -8.41 -10.49
CA PRO A 31 0.07 -9.48 -11.06
C PRO A 31 1.34 -8.90 -11.70
N TYR A 32 2.51 -9.47 -11.36
CA TYR A 32 3.82 -8.94 -11.78
C TYR A 32 4.35 -9.57 -13.08
N GLY A 33 3.72 -10.67 -13.57
CA GLY A 33 4.21 -11.41 -14.73
C GLY A 33 5.54 -12.15 -14.46
N THR A 34 5.83 -12.47 -13.21
CA THR A 34 7.11 -13.08 -12.80
C THR A 34 7.01 -14.56 -12.43
N THR A 35 5.80 -15.10 -12.37
CA THR A 35 5.54 -16.50 -12.05
C THR A 35 4.99 -17.27 -13.24
N LYS A 36 4.93 -18.61 -13.14
CA LYS A 36 4.31 -19.48 -14.17
C LYS A 36 2.79 -19.63 -13.96
N CYS A 37 2.21 -18.93 -13.03
CA CYS A 37 0.78 -18.99 -12.75
C CYS A 37 -0.02 -18.34 -13.89
N LYS A 38 -1.11 -18.96 -14.31
CA LYS A 38 -1.94 -18.46 -15.43
C LYS A 38 -2.54 -17.08 -15.15
N TRP A 39 -2.77 -16.74 -13.89
CA TRP A 39 -3.33 -15.45 -13.44
C TRP A 39 -2.26 -14.35 -13.34
N ASP A 40 -0.97 -14.67 -13.35
CA ASP A 40 0.12 -13.69 -13.20
C ASP A 40 0.45 -13.03 -14.54
N VAL A 41 -0.52 -12.36 -15.12
CA VAL A 41 -0.40 -11.59 -16.38
C VAL A 41 -0.48 -10.10 -16.05
N VAL A 42 0.55 -9.35 -16.44
CA VAL A 42 0.60 -7.90 -16.20
C VAL A 42 -0.59 -7.20 -16.86
N ILE A 43 -1.36 -6.47 -16.07
CA ILE A 43 -2.46 -5.64 -16.56
C ILE A 43 -1.87 -4.47 -17.35
N PRO A 44 -2.36 -4.16 -18.57
CA PRO A 44 -1.89 -3.02 -19.35
C PRO A 44 -2.00 -1.72 -18.56
N PHE A 45 -0.85 -1.08 -18.31
CA PHE A 45 -0.79 0.09 -17.42
C PHE A 45 -1.61 1.28 -17.94
N ASP A 46 -1.65 1.51 -19.26
CA ASP A 46 -2.45 2.56 -19.86
C ASP A 46 -3.93 2.43 -19.50
N LYS A 47 -4.51 1.25 -19.66
CA LYS A 47 -5.89 0.96 -19.31
C LYS A 47 -6.14 0.98 -17.79
N LEU A 48 -5.18 0.47 -17.01
CA LEU A 48 -5.26 0.50 -15.56
C LEU A 48 -5.32 1.94 -15.03
N TRP A 49 -4.39 2.79 -15.50
CA TRP A 49 -4.34 4.19 -15.08
C TRP A 49 -5.53 5.01 -15.59
N GLU A 50 -6.10 4.68 -16.75
CA GLU A 50 -7.34 5.28 -17.23
C GLU A 50 -8.46 5.10 -16.19
N GLN A 51 -8.69 3.86 -15.73
CA GLN A 51 -9.71 3.56 -14.73
C GLN A 51 -9.36 4.15 -13.36
N TYR A 52 -8.13 3.97 -12.88
CA TYR A 52 -7.71 4.50 -11.58
C TYR A 52 -7.88 6.02 -11.50
N ASN A 53 -7.43 6.76 -12.51
CA ASN A 53 -7.54 8.23 -12.55
C ASN A 53 -9.01 8.72 -12.60
N ARG A 54 -9.90 7.94 -13.19
CA ARG A 54 -11.33 8.22 -13.26
C ARG A 54 -12.02 8.01 -11.92
N ILE A 55 -11.80 6.85 -11.28
CA ILE A 55 -12.54 6.44 -10.08
C ILE A 55 -11.99 7.00 -8.78
N ILE A 56 -10.66 7.25 -8.70
CA ILE A 56 -10.02 7.78 -7.48
C ILE A 56 -10.41 9.24 -7.23
N LYS A 57 -10.68 9.62 -5.99
CA LYS A 57 -10.86 11.02 -5.60
C LYS A 57 -9.55 11.81 -5.78
N ASP A 58 -9.64 13.12 -5.94
CA ASP A 58 -8.46 13.97 -6.16
C ASP A 58 -7.43 13.90 -5.02
N ASN A 59 -7.90 13.68 -3.78
CA ASN A 59 -7.10 13.48 -2.58
C ASN A 59 -7.01 12.01 -2.16
N GLY A 60 -7.36 11.09 -3.05
CA GLY A 60 -7.25 9.65 -2.80
C GLY A 60 -5.82 9.15 -2.98
N ALA A 61 -5.46 8.10 -2.27
CA ALA A 61 -4.16 7.44 -2.35
C ALA A 61 -4.24 6.14 -3.16
N ILE A 62 -3.22 5.88 -3.99
CA ILE A 62 -3.06 4.61 -4.71
C ILE A 62 -1.77 3.98 -4.24
N LEU A 63 -1.87 2.81 -3.61
CA LEU A 63 -0.76 2.04 -3.06
C LEU A 63 -0.69 0.70 -3.77
N LEU A 64 0.41 0.46 -4.46
CA LEU A 64 0.61 -0.74 -5.27
C LEU A 64 1.84 -1.50 -4.80
N PHE A 65 1.63 -2.76 -4.41
CA PHE A 65 2.73 -3.66 -4.10
C PHE A 65 3.53 -3.97 -5.35
N GLY A 66 4.81 -4.24 -5.17
CA GLY A 66 5.66 -4.59 -6.29
C GLY A 66 7.06 -5.06 -5.89
N GLN A 67 7.73 -5.62 -6.86
CA GLN A 67 9.14 -5.97 -6.78
C GLN A 67 9.81 -5.78 -8.15
N GLU A 68 11.11 -5.57 -8.16
CA GLU A 68 11.85 -5.36 -9.40
C GLU A 68 11.85 -6.62 -10.30
N PRO A 69 11.74 -6.45 -11.64
CA PRO A 69 11.71 -5.19 -12.40
C PRO A 69 10.32 -4.54 -12.55
N PHE A 70 9.25 -5.21 -12.12
CA PHE A 70 7.87 -4.72 -12.23
C PHE A 70 7.70 -3.34 -11.58
N SER A 71 8.24 -3.13 -10.36
CA SER A 71 8.12 -1.84 -9.64
C SER A 71 8.70 -0.67 -10.43
N SER A 72 9.80 -0.87 -11.17
CA SER A 72 10.39 0.16 -12.01
C SER A 72 9.48 0.52 -13.18
N LEU A 73 8.89 -0.46 -13.86
CA LEU A 73 7.96 -0.26 -14.96
C LEU A 73 6.67 0.42 -14.47
N LEU A 74 6.15 -0.01 -13.31
CA LEU A 74 4.97 0.58 -12.68
C LEU A 74 5.19 2.07 -12.37
N ARG A 75 6.31 2.44 -11.75
CA ARG A 75 6.64 3.84 -11.44
C ARG A 75 6.78 4.68 -12.71
N LEU A 76 7.49 4.17 -13.70
CA LEU A 76 7.66 4.84 -15.00
C LEU A 76 6.35 5.07 -15.73
N SER A 77 5.37 4.19 -15.56
CA SER A 77 4.06 4.30 -16.22
C SER A 77 3.21 5.48 -15.71
N ASN A 78 3.56 6.07 -14.55
CA ASN A 78 2.82 7.22 -13.98
C ASN A 78 3.71 8.08 -13.06
N LEU A 79 4.82 8.59 -13.59
CA LEU A 79 5.80 9.41 -12.85
C LEU A 79 5.20 10.68 -12.26
N ASP A 80 4.25 11.31 -12.93
CA ASP A 80 3.63 12.57 -12.48
C ASP A 80 2.92 12.42 -11.12
N ASN A 81 2.30 11.27 -10.90
CA ASN A 81 1.56 10.98 -9.67
C ASN A 81 2.38 10.15 -8.67
N TYR A 82 3.49 9.52 -9.08
CA TYR A 82 4.38 8.82 -8.16
C TYR A 82 5.02 9.78 -7.17
N LYS A 83 5.05 9.40 -5.87
CA LYS A 83 5.59 10.24 -4.80
C LYS A 83 6.77 9.60 -4.09
N TYR A 84 6.60 8.39 -3.58
CA TYR A 84 7.63 7.65 -2.86
C TYR A 84 7.26 6.18 -2.72
N ASP A 85 8.21 5.38 -2.25
CA ASP A 85 7.97 3.98 -1.87
C ASP A 85 7.97 3.82 -0.35
N ILE A 86 7.15 2.90 0.12
CA ILE A 86 7.26 2.26 1.42
C ILE A 86 7.92 0.90 1.18
N TYR A 87 8.86 0.52 2.02
CA TYR A 87 9.60 -0.73 1.93
C TYR A 87 9.15 -1.68 3.03
N TRP A 88 8.45 -2.74 2.64
CA TRP A 88 8.10 -3.81 3.57
C TRP A 88 9.29 -4.74 3.75
N GLU A 89 9.90 -4.72 4.95
CA GLU A 89 10.96 -5.64 5.36
C GLU A 89 10.34 -6.90 5.97
N LYS A 90 10.63 -8.05 5.35
CA LYS A 90 10.18 -9.38 5.77
C LYS A 90 11.14 -9.98 6.79
N GLU A 91 10.64 -10.88 7.63
CA GLU A 91 11.44 -11.56 8.66
C GLU A 91 12.48 -12.54 8.10
N ARG A 92 12.31 -13.02 6.86
CA ARG A 92 13.18 -14.02 6.22
C ARG A 92 13.40 -13.74 4.74
N LEU A 93 14.48 -14.31 4.21
CA LEU A 93 14.81 -14.28 2.78
C LEU A 93 13.73 -14.97 1.95
N THR A 94 13.36 -14.37 0.82
CA THR A 94 12.38 -14.93 -0.13
C THR A 94 13.02 -15.64 -1.31
N ASN A 95 14.33 -15.46 -1.53
CA ASN A 95 15.09 -16.06 -2.64
C ASN A 95 16.18 -17.01 -2.17
N ILE A 96 15.91 -17.84 -1.16
CA ILE A 96 16.89 -18.70 -0.48
C ILE A 96 17.69 -19.59 -1.46
N ASN A 97 17.05 -20.06 -2.55
CA ASN A 97 17.70 -20.89 -3.56
C ASN A 97 18.74 -20.14 -4.42
N GLN A 98 18.78 -18.82 -4.33
CA GLN A 98 19.61 -17.95 -5.16
C GLN A 98 20.71 -17.20 -4.34
N VAL A 99 20.74 -17.37 -3.02
CA VAL A 99 21.66 -16.61 -2.14
C VAL A 99 23.13 -16.95 -2.38
N LYS A 100 23.42 -18.06 -3.03
CA LYS A 100 24.79 -18.41 -3.46
C LYS A 100 25.28 -17.56 -4.64
N ASN A 101 24.36 -16.98 -5.41
CA ASN A 101 24.64 -16.28 -6.66
C ASN A 101 24.31 -14.79 -6.60
N ARG A 102 23.53 -14.36 -5.62
CA ARG A 102 23.12 -12.95 -5.43
C ARG A 102 22.69 -12.67 -4.00
N VAL A 103 22.61 -11.40 -3.66
CA VAL A 103 22.16 -10.92 -2.35
C VAL A 103 20.77 -11.45 -2.01
N GLY A 104 20.59 -11.82 -0.75
CA GLY A 104 19.30 -12.28 -0.22
C GLY A 104 18.25 -11.17 -0.24
N LYS A 105 17.01 -11.51 -0.62
CA LYS A 105 15.90 -10.58 -0.77
C LYS A 105 14.98 -10.65 0.44
N THR A 106 14.85 -9.54 1.16
CA THR A 106 13.95 -9.41 2.33
C THR A 106 12.92 -8.29 2.17
N VAL A 107 13.00 -7.50 1.09
CA VAL A 107 12.20 -6.29 0.92
C VAL A 107 11.27 -6.41 -0.28
N GLU A 108 10.02 -5.98 -0.11
CA GLU A 108 9.09 -5.61 -1.18
C GLU A 108 8.78 -4.11 -1.13
N THR A 109 8.46 -3.54 -2.27
CA THR A 109 8.09 -2.12 -2.38
C THR A 109 6.57 -1.96 -2.37
N ILE A 110 6.11 -0.85 -1.84
CA ILE A 110 4.73 -0.37 -1.97
C ILE A 110 4.84 1.04 -2.53
N SER A 111 4.57 1.19 -3.83
CA SER A 111 4.68 2.48 -4.51
C SER A 111 3.43 3.31 -4.25
N VAL A 112 3.62 4.56 -3.80
CA VAL A 112 2.56 5.49 -3.42
C VAL A 112 2.38 6.54 -4.50
N PHE A 113 1.15 6.64 -5.00
CA PHE A 113 0.75 7.61 -6.02
C PHE A 113 -0.43 8.44 -5.53
N TYR A 114 -0.43 9.73 -5.83
CA TYR A 114 -1.58 10.62 -5.66
C TYR A 114 -1.44 11.88 -6.51
N LYS A 115 -2.59 12.47 -6.86
CA LYS A 115 -2.63 13.70 -7.66
C LYS A 115 -2.47 14.95 -6.78
N LYS A 116 -3.27 15.05 -5.72
CA LYS A 116 -3.18 16.08 -4.67
C LYS A 116 -2.82 15.39 -3.37
N GLN A 117 -2.31 16.14 -2.37
CA GLN A 117 -1.99 15.55 -1.06
C GLN A 117 -3.15 14.68 -0.59
N CYS A 118 -2.86 13.39 -0.43
CA CYS A 118 -3.83 12.40 0.00
C CYS A 118 -4.06 12.45 1.51
N THR A 119 -5.11 11.77 1.97
CA THR A 119 -5.28 11.47 3.39
C THR A 119 -4.01 10.82 3.93
N TYR A 120 -3.47 11.37 5.01
CA TYR A 120 -2.29 10.84 5.68
C TYR A 120 -2.44 10.95 7.19
N ASN A 121 -2.64 9.82 7.83
CA ASN A 121 -2.77 9.66 9.29
C ASN A 121 -1.51 8.95 9.81
N PRO A 122 -0.42 9.66 10.16
CA PRO A 122 0.82 9.03 10.56
C PRO A 122 0.62 8.18 11.82
N GLN A 123 0.95 6.90 11.73
CA GLN A 123 0.91 5.99 12.87
C GLN A 123 2.18 6.21 13.70
N MET A 124 2.05 7.11 14.67
CA MET A 124 3.16 7.56 15.52
C MET A 124 3.62 6.45 16.46
N THR A 125 4.93 6.29 16.63
CA THR A 125 5.52 5.37 17.58
C THR A 125 6.16 6.09 18.75
N LYS A 126 6.02 5.53 19.97
CA LYS A 126 6.68 6.06 21.15
C LYS A 126 8.17 5.75 21.11
N TYR A 127 8.98 6.75 21.36
CA TYR A 127 10.44 6.62 21.46
C TYR A 127 10.87 6.44 22.89
N ASP A 128 11.50 5.32 23.19
CA ASP A 128 11.95 4.98 24.56
C ASP A 128 13.38 5.46 24.87
N GLY A 129 14.02 6.17 23.92
CA GLY A 129 15.36 6.74 24.13
C GLY A 129 15.35 8.10 24.80
N LYS A 130 16.55 8.66 25.05
CA LYS A 130 16.68 10.01 25.61
C LYS A 130 16.06 11.05 24.67
N PRO A 131 15.24 11.98 25.18
CA PRO A 131 14.68 13.07 24.38
C PRO A 131 15.79 13.85 23.66
N ARG A 132 15.58 14.17 22.39
CA ARG A 132 16.51 14.99 21.62
C ARG A 132 16.25 16.46 21.95
N THR A 133 17.16 17.09 22.68
CA THR A 133 17.19 18.55 22.85
C THR A 133 18.14 19.12 21.80
N ASN A 134 17.71 19.27 20.57
CA ASN A 134 18.51 19.93 19.56
C ASN A 134 18.02 21.37 19.37
N LYS A 135 18.84 22.32 19.82
CA LYS A 135 18.84 23.65 19.22
C LYS A 135 19.48 23.47 17.84
N VAL A 136 18.68 23.47 16.79
CA VAL A 136 19.21 23.50 15.42
C VAL A 136 19.93 24.82 15.28
N LYS A 137 21.26 24.81 15.31
CA LYS A 137 22.05 25.96 14.95
C LYS A 137 21.91 26.14 13.45
N ASP A 138 21.56 27.36 13.08
CA ASP A 138 21.50 27.90 11.75
C ASP A 138 22.63 27.34 10.86
N GLY A 139 22.31 26.87 9.67
CA GLY A 139 23.26 26.45 8.64
C GLY A 139 23.45 24.96 8.39
N THR A 140 22.79 24.02 9.10
CA THR A 140 23.01 22.56 8.96
C THR A 140 22.03 21.87 7.99
N LEU A 141 20.96 22.50 7.62
CA LEU A 141 19.98 22.02 6.62
C LEU A 141 20.07 22.94 5.40
N GLY A 142 20.66 22.47 4.33
CA GLY A 142 20.85 23.11 3.04
C GLY A 142 20.24 24.52 2.86
N LYS A 143 20.80 25.38 2.03
CA LYS A 143 20.39 26.78 1.84
C LYS A 143 18.88 26.97 1.87
N LEU A 144 18.34 27.32 3.04
CA LEU A 144 17.01 27.88 3.16
C LEU A 144 17.02 29.29 2.51
N THR A 145 15.92 29.69 1.91
CA THR A 145 15.79 31.03 1.34
C THR A 145 15.93 32.08 2.45
N ASP A 146 16.45 33.27 2.12
CA ASP A 146 16.78 34.36 3.05
C ASP A 146 15.66 34.75 4.04
N GLU A 147 14.37 34.43 3.71
CA GLU A 147 13.22 34.65 4.58
C GLU A 147 13.04 33.56 5.66
N GLN A 148 13.64 32.38 5.49
CA GLN A 148 13.53 31.24 6.43
C GLN A 148 14.66 31.25 7.46
N GLU A 149 15.72 32.04 7.26
CA GLU A 149 16.89 32.10 8.14
C GLU A 149 16.64 32.72 9.53
N LYS A 150 15.49 33.36 9.74
CA LYS A 150 15.18 34.10 10.98
C LYS A 150 14.30 33.40 12.00
N LYS A 151 13.81 32.17 11.74
CA LYS A 151 13.03 31.41 12.70
C LYS A 151 13.86 30.32 13.36
N VAL A 152 14.33 30.60 14.58
CA VAL A 152 14.80 29.53 15.49
C VAL A 152 13.57 28.71 15.87
N ILE A 153 13.38 27.54 15.24
CA ILE A 153 12.34 26.61 15.64
C ILE A 153 12.88 25.85 16.84
N GLU A 154 12.41 26.20 18.04
CA GLU A 154 12.63 25.35 19.21
C GLU A 154 11.86 24.06 19.03
N TYR A 155 12.58 22.98 18.70
CA TYR A 155 12.01 21.64 18.63
C TYR A 155 11.89 21.08 20.04
N LYS A 156 10.66 20.97 20.55
CA LYS A 156 10.37 20.25 21.79
C LYS A 156 10.11 18.79 21.45
N ASP A 157 11.01 17.90 21.85
CA ASP A 157 10.83 16.45 21.66
C ASP A 157 9.61 15.97 22.44
N THR A 158 8.58 15.53 21.71
CA THR A 158 7.33 15.02 22.28
C THR A 158 7.43 13.57 22.74
N GLY A 159 8.54 12.89 22.46
CA GLY A 159 8.72 11.45 22.69
C GLY A 159 8.02 10.57 21.64
N TRP A 160 7.40 11.15 20.60
CA TRP A 160 6.78 10.44 19.50
C TRP A 160 7.60 10.60 18.22
N ARG A 161 7.61 9.56 17.37
CA ARG A 161 8.31 9.54 16.09
C ARG A 161 7.34 9.26 14.97
N TYR A 162 7.50 10.00 13.88
CA TYR A 162 6.82 9.70 12.62
C TYR A 162 7.30 8.37 12.04
N PRO A 163 6.43 7.64 11.32
CA PRO A 163 6.84 6.43 10.64
C PRO A 163 7.94 6.72 9.61
N THR A 164 8.84 5.77 9.45
CA THR A 164 9.89 5.81 8.42
C THR A 164 9.45 5.04 7.18
N GLN A 165 10.26 5.05 6.12
CA GLN A 165 9.94 4.31 4.89
C GLN A 165 10.04 2.79 5.03
N VAL A 166 10.77 2.28 6.02
CA VAL A 166 10.97 0.83 6.21
C VAL A 166 10.02 0.33 7.29
N TRP A 167 9.10 -0.54 6.89
CA TRP A 167 8.08 -1.14 7.73
C TRP A 167 8.34 -2.63 7.91
N LYS A 168 8.35 -3.11 9.15
CA LYS A 168 8.65 -4.51 9.49
C LYS A 168 7.39 -5.25 9.86
N PHE A 169 6.98 -6.19 9.02
CA PHE A 169 5.83 -7.05 9.27
C PHE A 169 6.16 -8.50 8.89
N GLN A 170 5.74 -9.43 9.74
CA GLN A 170 5.87 -10.86 9.45
C GLN A 170 4.85 -11.30 8.39
N ARG A 171 5.20 -12.30 7.63
CA ARG A 171 4.30 -12.89 6.63
C ARG A 171 3.28 -13.82 7.29
N ASP A 172 2.01 -13.69 6.92
CA ASP A 172 0.94 -14.57 7.42
C ASP A 172 0.98 -15.98 6.81
N CYS A 173 1.68 -16.19 5.70
CA CYS A 173 1.78 -17.51 5.05
C CYS A 173 2.47 -18.58 5.91
N LEU A 174 3.05 -18.22 7.05
CA LEU A 174 3.57 -19.17 8.04
C LEU A 174 2.47 -19.74 8.94
N THR A 175 1.30 -19.10 9.00
CA THR A 175 0.17 -19.47 9.88
C THR A 175 -1.07 -19.89 9.10
N SER A 176 -1.19 -19.55 7.82
CA SER A 176 -2.32 -19.92 6.97
C SER A 176 -1.89 -20.19 5.53
N ASN A 177 -2.20 -21.38 4.99
CA ASN A 177 -1.87 -21.79 3.63
C ASN A 177 -2.94 -21.43 2.59
N LEU A 178 -3.69 -20.33 2.77
CA LEU A 178 -4.81 -19.98 1.91
C LEU A 178 -4.38 -19.42 0.54
N HIS A 179 -3.25 -18.74 0.48
CA HIS A 179 -2.67 -18.24 -0.77
C HIS A 179 -1.14 -18.12 -0.63
N PRO A 180 -0.34 -18.59 -1.62
CA PRO A 180 1.13 -18.63 -1.52
C PRO A 180 1.78 -17.23 -1.44
N THR A 181 1.10 -16.19 -1.92
CA THR A 181 1.59 -14.80 -1.95
C THR A 181 0.76 -13.86 -1.09
N GLN A 182 -0.03 -14.38 -0.12
CA GLN A 182 -0.87 -13.58 0.75
C GLN A 182 -0.06 -12.47 1.44
N LYS A 183 -0.54 -11.23 1.37
CA LYS A 183 0.05 -10.10 2.10
C LYS A 183 -0.34 -10.18 3.58
N PRO A 184 0.52 -9.71 4.50
CA PRO A 184 0.20 -9.70 5.93
C PRO A 184 -1.01 -8.82 6.26
N LEU A 185 -1.94 -9.35 7.05
CA LEU A 185 -3.12 -8.60 7.48
C LEU A 185 -2.73 -7.32 8.22
N LEU A 186 -1.79 -7.41 9.16
CA LEU A 186 -1.32 -6.27 9.94
C LEU A 186 -0.69 -5.17 9.07
N LEU A 187 0.03 -5.54 7.99
CA LEU A 187 0.57 -4.57 7.04
C LEU A 187 -0.54 -3.86 6.27
N CYS A 188 -1.54 -4.61 5.78
CA CYS A 188 -2.70 -4.03 5.09
C CYS A 188 -3.48 -3.10 6.03
N GLU A 189 -3.69 -3.48 7.28
CA GLU A 189 -4.35 -2.63 8.28
C GLU A 189 -3.58 -1.33 8.53
N GLU A 190 -2.25 -1.41 8.67
CA GLU A 190 -1.41 -0.23 8.89
C GLU A 190 -1.44 0.73 7.70
N LEU A 191 -1.39 0.20 6.46
CA LEU A 191 -1.55 0.99 5.24
C LEU A 191 -2.92 1.66 5.18
N ILE A 192 -4.00 0.92 5.46
CA ILE A 192 -5.37 1.44 5.42
C ILE A 192 -5.57 2.52 6.49
N LYS A 193 -5.11 2.32 7.73
CA LYS A 193 -5.14 3.36 8.78
C LYS A 193 -4.42 4.63 8.36
N THR A 194 -3.25 4.47 7.72
CA THR A 194 -2.41 5.60 7.34
C THR A 194 -3.01 6.41 6.19
N PHE A 195 -3.64 5.77 5.21
CA PHE A 195 -4.06 6.44 3.97
C PHE A 195 -5.58 6.54 3.78
N SER A 196 -6.37 6.19 4.78
CA SER A 196 -7.83 6.35 4.76
C SER A 196 -8.41 6.68 6.13
N ASN A 197 -9.66 7.15 6.15
CA ASN A 197 -10.45 7.37 7.36
C ASN A 197 -11.54 6.30 7.50
N GLU A 198 -12.15 6.18 8.68
CA GLU A 198 -13.32 5.33 8.87
C GLU A 198 -14.46 5.78 7.93
N GLY A 199 -15.14 4.81 7.32
CA GLY A 199 -16.18 5.04 6.34
C GLY A 199 -15.71 5.30 4.91
N ASP A 200 -14.40 5.54 4.67
CA ASP A 200 -13.82 5.67 3.34
C ASP A 200 -13.96 4.36 2.54
N ILE A 201 -13.98 4.47 1.21
CA ILE A 201 -14.08 3.33 0.30
C ILE A 201 -12.67 2.95 -0.18
N VAL A 202 -12.27 1.72 0.11
CA VAL A 202 -11.01 1.11 -0.35
C VAL A 202 -11.32 0.13 -1.48
N LEU A 203 -10.58 0.23 -2.58
CA LEU A 203 -10.63 -0.70 -3.71
C LEU A 203 -9.39 -1.60 -3.73
N ASP A 204 -9.61 -2.89 -3.93
CA ASP A 204 -8.59 -3.86 -4.35
C ASP A 204 -9.09 -4.59 -5.59
N ASN A 205 -8.51 -4.29 -6.74
CA ASN A 205 -8.96 -4.84 -8.01
C ASN A 205 -8.29 -6.17 -8.40
N CYS A 206 -7.45 -6.73 -7.53
CA CYS A 206 -6.85 -8.05 -7.63
C CYS A 206 -6.75 -8.67 -6.22
N MET A 207 -7.91 -8.81 -5.55
CA MET A 207 -7.95 -9.05 -4.09
C MET A 207 -7.43 -10.42 -3.66
N GLY A 208 -7.23 -11.36 -4.57
CA GLY A 208 -6.74 -12.70 -4.27
C GLY A 208 -7.58 -13.37 -3.18
N SER A 209 -6.93 -13.71 -2.07
CA SER A 209 -7.60 -14.30 -0.89
C SER A 209 -8.30 -13.28 0.03
N GLY A 210 -8.43 -12.01 -0.36
CA GLY A 210 -9.25 -11.00 0.33
C GLY A 210 -8.62 -10.35 1.57
N THR A 211 -7.30 -10.33 1.73
CA THR A 211 -6.66 -9.75 2.92
C THR A 211 -7.00 -8.27 3.11
N THR A 212 -7.01 -7.48 2.02
CA THR A 212 -7.40 -6.07 2.05
C THR A 212 -8.86 -5.90 2.53
N GLY A 213 -9.77 -6.79 2.09
CA GLY A 213 -11.17 -6.77 2.51
C GLY A 213 -11.36 -7.09 4.00
N VAL A 214 -10.63 -8.08 4.53
CA VAL A 214 -10.60 -8.38 5.98
C VAL A 214 -10.11 -7.17 6.76
N ALA A 215 -9.00 -6.55 6.32
CA ALA A 215 -8.45 -5.35 6.95
C ALA A 215 -9.46 -4.18 6.96
N CYS A 216 -10.16 -3.96 5.85
CA CYS A 216 -11.20 -2.93 5.76
C CYS A 216 -12.35 -3.17 6.75
N LYS A 217 -12.81 -4.41 6.86
CA LYS A 217 -13.88 -4.78 7.80
C LYS A 217 -13.45 -4.55 9.25
N ASN A 218 -12.25 -4.98 9.63
CA ASN A 218 -11.68 -4.76 10.97
C ASN A 218 -11.57 -3.27 11.34
N LEU A 219 -11.39 -2.42 10.34
CA LEU A 219 -11.12 -1.00 10.52
C LEU A 219 -12.32 -0.09 10.20
N ASN A 220 -13.52 -0.64 9.99
CA ASN A 220 -14.71 0.12 9.62
C ASN A 220 -14.56 0.94 8.31
N ARG A 221 -13.83 0.41 7.31
CA ARG A 221 -13.79 0.96 5.95
C ARG A 221 -14.75 0.20 5.06
N ASN A 222 -15.35 0.91 4.10
CA ASN A 222 -16.08 0.25 3.02
C ASN A 222 -15.07 -0.38 2.05
N PHE A 223 -15.46 -1.48 1.40
CA PHE A 223 -14.56 -2.21 0.54
C PHE A 223 -15.21 -2.60 -0.78
N ILE A 224 -14.47 -2.43 -1.86
CA ILE A 224 -14.79 -3.00 -3.17
C ILE A 224 -13.63 -3.94 -3.52
N GLY A 225 -13.93 -5.22 -3.68
CA GLY A 225 -12.96 -6.26 -4.05
C GLY A 225 -13.30 -6.86 -5.41
N ILE A 226 -12.31 -7.01 -6.28
CA ILE A 226 -12.46 -7.66 -7.57
C ILE A 226 -11.45 -8.79 -7.66
N GLU A 227 -11.88 -9.97 -8.14
CA GLU A 227 -11.02 -11.12 -8.34
C GLU A 227 -11.44 -11.87 -9.61
N LEU A 228 -10.46 -12.21 -10.45
CA LEU A 228 -10.69 -12.89 -11.71
C LEU A 228 -10.93 -14.40 -11.50
N ASP A 229 -10.13 -15.01 -10.63
CA ASP A 229 -10.18 -16.45 -10.36
C ASP A 229 -11.33 -16.78 -9.39
N GLU A 230 -12.25 -17.64 -9.83
CA GLU A 230 -13.43 -18.03 -9.06
C GLU A 230 -13.08 -18.70 -7.72
N ASN A 231 -12.02 -19.50 -7.67
CA ASN A 231 -11.62 -20.17 -6.43
C ASN A 231 -11.12 -19.16 -5.40
N TYR A 232 -10.24 -18.21 -5.83
CA TYR A 232 -9.76 -17.16 -4.94
C TYR A 232 -10.88 -16.20 -4.55
N PHE A 233 -11.80 -15.89 -5.44
CA PHE A 233 -12.99 -15.10 -5.12
C PHE A 233 -13.82 -15.74 -3.99
N ASN A 234 -14.09 -17.05 -4.07
CA ASN A 234 -14.85 -17.78 -3.06
C ASN A 234 -14.09 -17.82 -1.72
N ILE A 235 -12.77 -18.02 -1.73
CA ILE A 235 -11.92 -17.96 -0.53
C ILE A 235 -11.98 -16.57 0.10
N ALA A 236 -11.84 -15.51 -0.70
CA ALA A 236 -11.90 -14.13 -0.23
C ALA A 236 -13.24 -13.82 0.43
N LYS A 237 -14.35 -14.19 -0.22
CA LYS A 237 -15.70 -14.00 0.30
C LYS A 237 -15.88 -14.66 1.66
N GLU A 238 -15.52 -15.95 1.77
CA GLU A 238 -15.63 -16.69 3.03
C GLU A 238 -14.79 -16.06 4.16
N ARG A 239 -13.57 -15.60 3.85
CA ARG A 239 -12.69 -14.95 4.84
C ARG A 239 -13.24 -13.62 5.32
N ILE A 240 -13.72 -12.80 4.39
CA ILE A 240 -14.27 -11.48 4.72
C ILE A 240 -15.58 -11.62 5.49
N ASP A 241 -16.42 -12.58 5.15
CA ASP A 241 -17.67 -12.84 5.89
C ASP A 241 -17.42 -13.25 7.35
N LYS A 242 -16.36 -14.01 7.60
CA LYS A 242 -15.97 -14.50 8.95
C LYS A 242 -15.21 -13.49 9.81
N ALA A 243 -14.66 -12.43 9.25
CA ALA A 243 -13.95 -11.35 9.97
C ALA A 243 -14.93 -10.35 10.67
#